data_82965d64bd5b6aa583537752ec438778
#
_entry.id   82965d64bd5b6aa583537752ec438778
#
_cell.length_a   1.000
_cell.length_b   1.000
_cell.length_c   1.000
_cell.angle_alpha   90.00
_cell.angle_beta   90.00
_cell.angle_gamma   90.00
#
_symmetry.space_group_name_H-M   'P 1'
#
loop_
_entity.id
_entity.type
_entity.pdbx_description
1 polymer ?
#
loop_
_entity_poly.entity_id
_entity_poly.type
_entity_poly.pdbx_seq_one_letter_code
_entity_poly.pdbx_strand_id
1 'polypeptide(L)'
;MTNSKDIRRITPEEIEQQKQYCREIKKLFEGRPGGPPLAYTQTFGCQQNVADGQKLMGMLADSGFTFTEDPKEADLVILNTCAVREHAEQRVFGNLGILTHTKKENPEQVICLCGCMAQEERVSQRVKESYRHVDLVFGPHALWKFPELLWQVYETRKRVFAVDNEDGTIAEGIPVVREKGVKAWVSIMYGCNNFCSYCIVPYVRGRERSRDPQCVLQEVRELVAAGYKDITLLGQNVNSYGNDLDLDYHFPDLLEDIDKIPGEYLIRFMSSHPKDATNHLFDVMAKCSHVAKQLHLPFQSGNDRVLKEMNRRYTREKYLEEIRYAKSVMPGLVLTSDVIIGFPGETEAEAMDTVSLVEEVGFDALFTFIYSPRPGTKAATMPDPATRAEKQKWFDKLLEVQNANSAKLHAAYVGKTVRVLVDGESDDENFPLASRTEGNRLVRLKGDKSLIGSFIDVKITDSNTWALYGEPV
;
A
#
# COMPACT_ATOMS: atom_id res chain seq x y z
N MET A 1 15.86 15.47 14.72
CA MET A 1 14.97 14.55 15.45
C MET A 1 13.77 15.39 15.82
N THR A 2 12.65 15.26 15.14
CA THR A 2 11.37 15.83 15.59
C THR A 2 10.99 15.06 16.85
N ASN A 3 10.83 15.77 17.97
CA ASN A 3 10.32 15.19 19.20
C ASN A 3 8.89 14.69 18.95
N SER A 4 8.49 13.60 19.60
CA SER A 4 7.09 13.09 19.65
C SER A 4 6.07 14.19 19.98
N LYS A 5 6.52 15.28 20.55
CA LYS A 5 5.74 16.48 20.91
C LYS A 5 5.20 17.31 19.73
N ASP A 6 5.71 17.06 18.49
CA ASP A 6 5.36 17.87 17.33
C ASP A 6 4.34 17.19 16.39
N ILE A 7 3.89 15.96 16.73
CA ILE A 7 2.88 15.24 15.92
C ILE A 7 1.49 15.76 16.27
N ARG A 8 0.85 16.41 15.30
CA ARG A 8 -0.53 16.87 15.46
C ARG A 8 -1.50 15.68 15.43
N ARG A 9 -2.16 15.43 16.53
CA ARG A 9 -3.30 14.51 16.62
C ARG A 9 -4.59 15.31 16.51
N ILE A 10 -5.45 14.90 15.60
CA ILE A 10 -6.75 15.54 15.38
C ILE A 10 -7.67 15.16 16.53
N THR A 11 -8.31 16.16 17.12
CA THR A 11 -9.17 15.94 18.28
C THR A 11 -10.53 15.35 17.87
N PRO A 12 -11.28 14.73 18.81
CA PRO A 12 -12.64 14.27 18.55
C PRO A 12 -13.58 15.40 18.10
N GLU A 13 -13.38 16.63 18.61
CA GLU A 13 -14.16 17.80 18.24
C GLU A 13 -13.91 18.22 16.80
N GLU A 14 -12.66 18.16 16.34
CA GLU A 14 -12.30 18.43 14.93
C GLU A 14 -12.91 17.38 14.00
N ILE A 15 -12.95 16.11 14.41
CA ILE A 15 -13.62 15.05 13.64
C ILE A 15 -15.14 15.28 13.61
N GLU A 16 -15.74 15.67 14.73
CA GLU A 16 -17.18 15.99 14.76
C GLU A 16 -17.51 17.20 13.86
N GLN A 17 -16.60 18.17 13.78
CA GLN A 17 -16.73 19.28 12.82
C GLN A 17 -16.73 18.78 11.37
N GLN A 18 -15.87 17.79 11.02
CA GLN A 18 -15.90 17.20 9.68
C GLN A 18 -17.22 16.46 9.41
N LYS A 19 -17.78 15.78 10.39
CA LYS A 19 -19.13 15.17 10.28
C LYS A 19 -20.21 16.22 10.09
N GLN A 20 -20.05 17.40 10.69
CA GLN A 20 -20.98 18.52 10.43
C GLN A 20 -20.92 18.95 8.97
N TYR A 21 -19.72 19.07 8.37
CA TYR A 21 -19.61 19.36 6.94
C TYR A 21 -20.24 18.27 6.07
N CYS A 22 -20.12 16.98 6.43
CA CYS A 22 -20.86 15.91 5.75
C CYS A 22 -22.37 16.14 5.78
N ARG A 23 -22.93 16.53 6.94
CA ARG A 23 -24.36 16.86 7.07
C ARG A 23 -24.78 18.05 6.21
N GLU A 24 -23.96 19.10 6.16
CA GLU A 24 -24.24 20.28 5.32
C GLU A 24 -24.18 19.91 3.81
N ILE A 25 -23.20 19.11 3.38
CA ILE A 25 -23.13 18.61 1.99
C ILE A 25 -24.38 17.80 1.67
N LYS A 26 -24.79 16.89 2.57
CA LYS A 26 -25.99 16.06 2.38
C LYS A 26 -27.24 16.92 2.16
N LYS A 27 -27.41 18.00 2.91
CA LYS A 27 -28.52 18.93 2.75
C LYS A 27 -28.58 19.60 1.38
N LEU A 28 -27.44 19.84 0.72
CA LEU A 28 -27.41 20.44 -0.63
C LEU A 28 -28.14 19.57 -1.67
N PHE A 29 -28.21 18.26 -1.41
CA PHE A 29 -28.80 17.30 -2.32
C PHE A 29 -30.19 16.78 -1.86
N GLU A 30 -30.70 17.27 -0.74
CA GLU A 30 -32.04 16.91 -0.24
C GLU A 30 -33.12 17.35 -1.22
N GLY A 31 -34.00 16.44 -1.59
CA GLY A 31 -35.09 16.71 -2.52
C GLY A 31 -34.69 16.87 -3.98
N ARG A 32 -33.44 16.57 -4.34
CA ARG A 32 -32.93 16.62 -5.71
C ARG A 32 -33.70 15.63 -6.60
N PRO A 33 -34.24 16.08 -7.77
CA PRO A 33 -34.74 15.17 -8.77
C PRO A 33 -33.63 14.23 -9.26
N GLY A 34 -33.87 12.93 -9.33
CA GLY A 34 -32.90 11.93 -9.77
C GLY A 34 -32.20 11.14 -8.64
N GLY A 35 -32.51 11.43 -7.39
CA GLY A 35 -31.99 10.68 -6.23
C GLY A 35 -30.70 11.24 -5.62
N PRO A 36 -29.99 10.42 -4.83
CA PRO A 36 -28.76 10.85 -4.15
C PRO A 36 -27.65 11.18 -5.16
N PRO A 37 -26.68 12.05 -4.79
CA PRO A 37 -25.57 12.37 -5.66
C PRO A 37 -24.67 11.14 -5.87
N LEU A 38 -24.09 11.03 -7.08
CA LEU A 38 -23.21 9.95 -7.47
C LEU A 38 -21.74 10.36 -7.36
N ALA A 39 -20.92 9.50 -6.77
CA ALA A 39 -19.48 9.66 -6.74
C ALA A 39 -18.79 8.53 -7.52
N TYR A 40 -17.82 8.90 -8.35
CA TYR A 40 -16.85 8.00 -8.96
C TYR A 40 -15.52 8.14 -8.24
N THR A 41 -14.92 7.04 -7.81
CA THR A 41 -13.61 7.05 -7.15
C THR A 41 -12.66 6.10 -7.85
N GLN A 42 -11.51 6.61 -8.26
CA GLN A 42 -10.46 5.80 -8.86
C GLN A 42 -9.15 5.97 -8.08
N THR A 43 -8.63 4.85 -7.56
CA THR A 43 -7.37 4.84 -6.82
C THR A 43 -6.24 4.25 -7.66
N PHE A 44 -5.14 4.97 -7.72
CA PHE A 44 -3.89 4.55 -8.35
C PHE A 44 -2.83 4.29 -7.28
N GLY A 45 -2.04 3.23 -7.45
CA GLY A 45 -0.81 3.05 -6.70
C GLY A 45 -0.81 1.90 -5.70
N CYS A 46 -0.45 2.19 -4.45
CA CYS A 46 -0.19 1.18 -3.42
C CYS A 46 -1.41 0.93 -2.52
N GLN A 47 -1.31 -0.11 -1.68
CA GLN A 47 -2.36 -0.48 -0.72
C GLN A 47 -2.69 0.65 0.26
N GLN A 48 -1.69 1.49 0.63
CA GLN A 48 -1.95 2.68 1.46
C GLN A 48 -2.92 3.66 0.76
N ASN A 49 -2.77 3.86 -0.56
CA ASN A 49 -3.71 4.70 -1.31
C ASN A 49 -5.11 4.05 -1.37
N VAL A 50 -5.19 2.72 -1.43
CA VAL A 50 -6.49 2.02 -1.36
C VAL A 50 -7.15 2.27 -0.01
N ALA A 51 -6.41 2.13 1.10
CA ALA A 51 -6.93 2.43 2.44
C ALA A 51 -7.35 3.91 2.58
N ASP A 52 -6.58 4.84 2.00
CA ASP A 52 -6.94 6.26 1.95
C ASP A 52 -8.21 6.50 1.12
N GLY A 53 -8.37 5.81 -0.02
CA GLY A 53 -9.57 5.83 -0.86
C GLY A 53 -10.82 5.33 -0.13
N GLN A 54 -10.69 4.26 0.67
CA GLN A 54 -11.78 3.73 1.48
C GLN A 54 -12.28 4.72 2.55
N LYS A 55 -11.37 5.54 3.11
CA LYS A 55 -11.73 6.65 4.00
C LYS A 55 -12.49 7.76 3.26
N LEU A 56 -12.04 8.12 2.05
CA LEU A 56 -12.74 9.09 1.21
C LEU A 56 -14.16 8.61 0.89
N MET A 57 -14.31 7.34 0.53
CA MET A 57 -15.62 6.73 0.29
C MET A 57 -16.51 6.73 1.55
N GLY A 58 -15.92 6.50 2.73
CA GLY A 58 -16.64 6.58 3.99
C GLY A 58 -17.19 7.98 4.26
N MET A 59 -16.37 9.01 4.10
CA MET A 59 -16.81 10.42 4.27
C MET A 59 -17.86 10.83 3.23
N LEU A 60 -17.76 10.30 1.99
CA LEU A 60 -18.78 10.53 0.95
C LEU A 60 -20.11 9.85 1.27
N ALA A 61 -20.08 8.61 1.76
CA ALA A 61 -21.29 7.91 2.21
C ALA A 61 -22.01 8.67 3.34
N ASP A 62 -21.25 9.18 4.31
CA ASP A 62 -21.78 10.05 5.38
C ASP A 62 -22.35 11.37 4.83
N SER A 63 -21.79 11.86 3.71
CA SER A 63 -22.28 13.04 2.98
C SER A 63 -23.47 12.76 2.06
N GLY A 64 -23.99 11.52 2.06
CA GLY A 64 -25.16 11.13 1.31
C GLY A 64 -24.91 10.72 -0.16
N PHE A 65 -23.65 10.55 -0.56
CA PHE A 65 -23.33 10.04 -1.90
C PHE A 65 -23.54 8.53 -2.00
N THR A 66 -23.94 8.10 -3.18
CA THR A 66 -23.84 6.71 -3.65
C THR A 66 -22.74 6.62 -4.71
N PHE A 67 -22.37 5.40 -5.13
CA PHE A 67 -21.19 5.20 -5.99
C PHE A 67 -21.58 4.68 -7.36
N THR A 68 -20.85 5.11 -8.39
CA THR A 68 -20.98 4.66 -9.78
C THR A 68 -19.62 4.21 -10.33
N GLU A 69 -19.65 3.33 -11.34
CA GLU A 69 -18.45 2.91 -12.09
C GLU A 69 -18.23 3.78 -13.34
N ASP A 70 -19.17 4.66 -13.72
CA ASP A 70 -19.03 5.57 -14.87
C ASP A 70 -18.78 7.01 -14.40
N PRO A 71 -17.58 7.59 -14.67
CA PRO A 71 -17.28 8.97 -14.33
C PRO A 71 -18.16 10.01 -15.03
N LYS A 72 -18.89 9.63 -16.11
CA LYS A 72 -19.79 10.55 -16.79
C LYS A 72 -21.08 10.79 -16.02
N GLU A 73 -21.54 9.77 -15.30
CA GLU A 73 -22.76 9.86 -14.47
C GLU A 73 -22.50 10.54 -13.13
N ALA A 74 -21.22 10.63 -12.72
CA ALA A 74 -20.85 11.12 -11.40
C ALA A 74 -21.02 12.63 -11.25
N ASP A 75 -21.58 13.04 -10.11
CA ASP A 75 -21.58 14.43 -9.65
C ASP A 75 -20.23 14.84 -9.07
N LEU A 76 -19.49 13.86 -8.53
CA LEU A 76 -18.13 14.02 -8.00
C LEU A 76 -17.22 12.92 -8.54
N VAL A 77 -16.09 13.30 -9.12
CA VAL A 77 -15.03 12.39 -9.55
C VAL A 77 -13.81 12.58 -8.66
N ILE A 78 -13.30 11.51 -8.04
CA ILE A 78 -12.08 11.51 -7.24
C ILE A 78 -11.03 10.65 -7.91
N LEU A 79 -9.87 11.24 -8.22
CA LEU A 79 -8.65 10.54 -8.63
C LEU A 79 -7.66 10.55 -7.45
N ASN A 80 -7.56 9.43 -6.74
CA ASN A 80 -6.61 9.25 -5.64
C ASN A 80 -5.30 8.66 -6.17
N THR A 81 -4.18 9.37 -6.01
CA THR A 81 -3.01 9.23 -6.86
C THR A 81 -1.73 8.90 -6.10
N CYS A 82 -0.78 8.25 -6.79
CA CYS A 82 0.48 7.78 -6.23
C CYS A 82 1.68 8.52 -6.85
N ALA A 83 2.66 8.89 -6.02
CA ALA A 83 3.91 9.53 -6.46
C ALA A 83 5.02 8.52 -6.80
N VAL A 84 4.84 7.22 -6.49
CA VAL A 84 5.92 6.23 -6.58
C VAL A 84 6.07 5.63 -7.99
N ARG A 85 5.00 5.61 -8.81
CA ARG A 85 5.00 4.96 -10.13
C ARG A 85 4.82 5.97 -11.26
N GLU A 86 5.81 6.08 -12.15
CA GLU A 86 5.79 7.01 -13.30
C GLU A 86 4.58 6.77 -14.23
N HIS A 87 4.30 5.52 -14.56
CA HIS A 87 3.12 5.19 -15.38
C HIS A 87 1.80 5.60 -14.73
N ALA A 88 1.74 5.68 -13.39
CA ALA A 88 0.54 6.19 -12.71
C ALA A 88 0.34 7.68 -12.96
N GLU A 89 1.41 8.47 -12.95
CA GLU A 89 1.35 9.92 -13.24
C GLU A 89 0.81 10.19 -14.64
N GLN A 90 1.36 9.52 -15.66
CA GLN A 90 0.92 9.67 -17.05
C GLN A 90 -0.57 9.29 -17.23
N ARG A 91 -1.01 8.19 -16.61
CA ARG A 91 -2.41 7.76 -16.65
C ARG A 91 -3.34 8.77 -15.97
N VAL A 92 -2.93 9.33 -14.84
CA VAL A 92 -3.72 10.35 -14.12
C VAL A 92 -3.91 11.58 -14.98
N PHE A 93 -2.84 12.11 -15.59
CA PHE A 93 -2.97 13.27 -16.50
C PHE A 93 -3.80 12.95 -17.75
N GLY A 94 -3.71 11.74 -18.29
CA GLY A 94 -4.59 11.26 -19.37
C GLY A 94 -6.06 11.28 -18.94
N ASN A 95 -6.39 10.73 -17.77
CA ASN A 95 -7.75 10.74 -17.23
C ASN A 95 -8.25 12.16 -16.97
N LEU A 96 -7.42 13.06 -16.39
CA LEU A 96 -7.79 14.46 -16.23
C LEU A 96 -8.11 15.13 -17.58
N GLY A 97 -7.37 14.77 -18.65
CA GLY A 97 -7.67 15.25 -20.00
C GLY A 97 -9.06 14.81 -20.49
N ILE A 98 -9.42 13.55 -20.26
CA ILE A 98 -10.74 13.00 -20.62
C ILE A 98 -11.85 13.69 -19.83
N LEU A 99 -11.66 13.93 -18.54
CA LEU A 99 -12.64 14.59 -17.67
C LEU A 99 -12.95 16.05 -18.07
N THR A 100 -12.15 16.66 -18.95
CA THR A 100 -12.51 17.94 -19.58
C THR A 100 -13.80 17.84 -20.37
N HIS A 101 -14.06 16.69 -21.00
CA HIS A 101 -15.28 16.49 -21.78
C HIS A 101 -16.50 16.29 -20.87
N THR A 102 -16.38 15.46 -19.82
CA THR A 102 -17.47 15.24 -18.86
C THR A 102 -17.86 16.54 -18.13
N LYS A 103 -16.87 17.35 -17.76
CA LYS A 103 -17.10 18.66 -17.13
C LYS A 103 -17.80 19.66 -18.06
N LYS A 104 -17.60 19.56 -19.39
CA LYS A 104 -18.35 20.39 -20.37
C LYS A 104 -19.79 19.96 -20.50
N GLU A 105 -20.06 18.65 -20.45
CA GLU A 105 -21.40 18.06 -20.50
C GLU A 105 -22.18 18.28 -19.19
N ASN A 106 -21.49 18.18 -18.05
CA ASN A 106 -22.01 18.46 -16.70
C ASN A 106 -21.13 19.53 -16.00
N PRO A 107 -21.39 20.83 -16.17
CA PRO A 107 -20.61 21.90 -15.54
C PRO A 107 -20.62 21.89 -14.00
N GLU A 108 -21.62 21.30 -13.38
CA GLU A 108 -21.74 21.17 -11.92
C GLU A 108 -20.92 19.99 -11.37
N GLN A 109 -20.43 19.08 -12.20
CA GLN A 109 -19.57 17.97 -11.77
C GLN A 109 -18.34 18.51 -11.07
N VAL A 110 -18.04 18.02 -9.86
CA VAL A 110 -16.82 18.36 -9.13
C VAL A 110 -15.73 17.34 -9.46
N ILE A 111 -14.54 17.82 -9.85
CA ILE A 111 -13.38 16.98 -10.15
C ILE A 111 -12.31 17.20 -9.09
N CYS A 112 -11.93 16.11 -8.41
CA CYS A 112 -10.97 16.12 -7.32
C CYS A 112 -9.73 15.29 -7.67
N LEU A 113 -8.54 15.86 -7.45
CA LEU A 113 -7.24 15.17 -7.49
C LEU A 113 -6.66 15.12 -6.08
N CYS A 114 -6.36 13.93 -5.57
CA CYS A 114 -5.79 13.79 -4.23
C CYS A 114 -4.71 12.70 -4.15
N GLY A 115 -4.16 12.51 -2.96
CA GLY A 115 -3.13 11.52 -2.68
C GLY A 115 -1.70 12.03 -2.84
N CYS A 116 -0.74 11.08 -2.86
CA CYS A 116 0.70 11.41 -2.81
C CYS A 116 1.17 12.29 -3.98
N MET A 117 0.67 12.03 -5.19
CA MET A 117 1.05 12.80 -6.38
C MET A 117 0.56 14.25 -6.27
N ALA A 118 -0.64 14.48 -5.73
CA ALA A 118 -1.20 15.81 -5.55
C ALA A 118 -0.38 16.67 -4.57
N GLN A 119 0.34 16.03 -3.63
CA GLN A 119 1.22 16.71 -2.67
C GLN A 119 2.51 17.27 -3.31
N GLU A 120 2.90 16.78 -4.49
CA GLU A 120 4.07 17.32 -5.18
C GLU A 120 3.78 18.72 -5.73
N GLU A 121 4.56 19.72 -5.33
CA GLU A 121 4.38 21.12 -5.74
C GLU A 121 4.34 21.28 -7.28
N ARG A 122 5.23 20.59 -8.01
CA ARG A 122 5.25 20.62 -9.49
C ARG A 122 3.95 20.10 -10.11
N VAL A 123 3.31 19.11 -9.46
CA VAL A 123 2.05 18.53 -9.95
C VAL A 123 0.89 19.46 -9.64
N SER A 124 0.78 19.96 -8.41
CA SER A 124 -0.27 20.89 -8.02
C SER A 124 -0.21 22.18 -8.85
N GLN A 125 0.99 22.69 -9.11
CA GLN A 125 1.17 23.86 -9.99
C GLN A 125 0.75 23.56 -11.43
N ARG A 126 1.16 22.43 -12.01
CA ARG A 126 0.72 22.00 -13.35
C ARG A 126 -0.80 21.89 -13.44
N VAL A 127 -1.46 21.32 -12.41
CA VAL A 127 -2.92 21.22 -12.37
C VAL A 127 -3.55 22.61 -12.28
N LYS A 128 -2.99 23.52 -11.48
CA LYS A 128 -3.45 24.87 -11.34
C LYS A 128 -3.44 25.64 -12.65
N GLU A 129 -2.40 25.48 -13.46
CA GLU A 129 -2.19 26.19 -14.72
C GLU A 129 -2.92 25.55 -15.90
N SER A 130 -2.82 24.23 -16.05
CA SER A 130 -3.21 23.52 -17.28
C SER A 130 -4.53 22.73 -17.19
N TYR A 131 -5.02 22.43 -15.98
CA TYR A 131 -6.24 21.64 -15.78
C TYR A 131 -7.29 22.44 -15.01
N ARG A 132 -7.79 23.52 -15.62
CA ARG A 132 -8.70 24.47 -14.96
C ARG A 132 -10.05 23.90 -14.58
N HIS A 133 -10.42 22.74 -15.10
CA HIS A 133 -11.63 21.99 -14.78
C HIS A 133 -11.52 21.14 -13.49
N VAL A 134 -10.33 21.04 -12.90
CA VAL A 134 -10.14 20.39 -11.58
C VAL A 134 -10.50 21.39 -10.48
N ASP A 135 -11.46 21.03 -9.64
CA ASP A 135 -12.04 21.93 -8.64
C ASP A 135 -11.33 21.82 -7.29
N LEU A 136 -10.88 20.60 -6.91
CA LEU A 136 -10.27 20.31 -5.61
C LEU A 136 -8.96 19.55 -5.79
N VAL A 137 -7.89 20.03 -5.14
CA VAL A 137 -6.59 19.35 -5.09
C VAL A 137 -6.11 19.31 -3.63
N PHE A 138 -5.82 18.12 -3.10
CA PHE A 138 -5.28 18.00 -1.75
C PHE A 138 -4.34 16.80 -1.59
N GLY A 139 -3.37 16.96 -0.67
CA GLY A 139 -2.41 15.93 -0.32
C GLY A 139 -2.89 14.98 0.79
N PRO A 140 -2.08 13.94 1.13
CA PRO A 140 -2.41 12.98 2.18
C PRO A 140 -2.61 13.60 3.56
N HIS A 141 -1.96 14.73 3.84
CA HIS A 141 -2.04 15.43 5.13
C HIS A 141 -3.39 16.08 5.37
N ALA A 142 -4.08 16.48 4.30
CA ALA A 142 -5.39 17.12 4.35
C ALA A 142 -6.56 16.12 4.14
N LEU A 143 -6.30 14.80 4.04
CA LEU A 143 -7.34 13.80 3.80
C LEU A 143 -8.47 13.87 4.83
N TRP A 144 -8.17 14.05 6.10
CA TRP A 144 -9.16 14.13 7.15
C TRP A 144 -10.08 15.36 7.07
N LYS A 145 -9.62 16.43 6.39
CA LYS A 145 -10.36 17.65 6.10
C LYS A 145 -11.21 17.57 4.81
N PHE A 146 -11.25 16.43 4.16
CA PHE A 146 -11.94 16.30 2.88
C PHE A 146 -13.37 16.82 2.87
N PRO A 147 -14.23 16.57 3.89
CA PRO A 147 -15.59 17.13 3.93
C PRO A 147 -15.59 18.66 3.94
N GLU A 148 -14.75 19.30 4.75
CA GLU A 148 -14.60 20.76 4.78
C GLU A 148 -14.16 21.32 3.42
N LEU A 149 -13.13 20.71 2.80
CA LEU A 149 -12.61 21.14 1.51
C LEU A 149 -13.66 20.99 0.39
N LEU A 150 -14.41 19.91 0.40
CA LEU A 150 -15.50 19.68 -0.54
C LEU A 150 -16.66 20.68 -0.32
N TRP A 151 -17.02 20.95 0.94
CA TRP A 151 -17.98 21.98 1.27
C TRP A 151 -17.57 23.35 0.73
N GLN A 152 -16.31 23.76 0.93
CA GLN A 152 -15.77 25.03 0.38
C GLN A 152 -15.93 25.11 -1.15
N VAL A 153 -15.73 24.02 -1.89
CA VAL A 153 -15.95 23.99 -3.34
C VAL A 153 -17.42 24.25 -3.67
N TYR A 154 -18.36 23.58 -3.00
CA TYR A 154 -19.79 23.74 -3.23
C TYR A 154 -20.29 25.15 -2.84
N GLU A 155 -19.86 25.66 -1.69
CA GLU A 155 -20.29 26.97 -1.18
C GLU A 155 -19.75 28.13 -2.04
N THR A 156 -18.44 28.10 -2.35
CA THR A 156 -17.78 29.25 -3.00
C THR A 156 -17.75 29.15 -4.51
N ARG A 157 -17.96 27.98 -5.08
CA ARG A 157 -17.76 27.68 -6.51
C ARG A 157 -16.36 28.03 -7.01
N LYS A 158 -15.38 28.08 -6.12
CA LYS A 158 -13.98 28.33 -6.43
C LYS A 158 -13.16 27.06 -6.28
N ARG A 159 -12.07 27.00 -7.04
CA ARG A 159 -11.09 25.93 -6.94
C ARG A 159 -10.36 25.99 -5.58
N VAL A 160 -10.21 24.83 -4.94
CA VAL A 160 -9.55 24.69 -3.62
C VAL A 160 -8.26 23.86 -3.79
N PHE A 161 -7.16 24.34 -3.23
CA PHE A 161 -5.85 23.67 -3.22
C PHE A 161 -5.36 23.60 -1.78
N ALA A 162 -5.31 22.38 -1.23
CA ALA A 162 -4.86 22.09 0.15
C ALA A 162 -3.65 21.13 0.08
N VAL A 163 -2.52 21.67 -0.37
CA VAL A 163 -1.25 20.92 -0.56
C VAL A 163 -0.12 21.54 0.26
N ASP A 164 -0.46 22.29 1.32
CA ASP A 164 0.52 22.92 2.19
C ASP A 164 1.36 21.86 2.90
N ASN A 165 2.64 22.19 3.11
CA ASN A 165 3.61 21.34 3.81
C ASN A 165 3.42 21.40 5.34
N GLU A 166 2.19 21.22 5.81
CA GLU A 166 1.97 20.98 7.24
C GLU A 166 2.61 19.64 7.62
N ASP A 167 3.32 19.60 8.73
CA ASP A 167 3.80 18.34 9.31
C ASP A 167 2.59 17.42 9.52
N GLY A 168 2.75 16.18 9.09
CA GLY A 168 1.64 15.25 8.94
C GLY A 168 0.83 15.04 10.22
N THR A 169 -0.46 14.87 10.06
CA THR A 169 -1.43 14.66 11.13
C THR A 169 -1.79 13.19 11.30
N ILE A 170 -2.31 12.83 12.47
CA ILE A 170 -3.02 11.57 12.74
C ILE A 170 -4.48 11.92 13.05
N ALA A 171 -5.41 11.33 12.33
CA ALA A 171 -6.82 11.45 12.55
C ALA A 171 -7.42 10.05 12.76
N GLU A 172 -8.04 9.86 13.94
CA GLU A 172 -8.78 8.66 14.28
C GLU A 172 -10.29 8.90 14.09
N GLY A 173 -11.05 7.82 13.96
CA GLY A 173 -12.52 7.93 13.84
C GLY A 173 -13.04 8.41 12.49
N ILE A 174 -12.21 8.42 11.44
CA ILE A 174 -12.65 8.68 10.07
C ILE A 174 -13.46 7.45 9.58
N PRO A 175 -14.68 7.67 9.04
CA PRO A 175 -15.49 6.57 8.51
C PRO A 175 -14.78 5.89 7.33
N VAL A 176 -14.98 4.57 7.21
CA VAL A 176 -14.33 3.76 6.17
C VAL A 176 -15.37 2.89 5.48
N VAL A 177 -15.48 3.01 4.17
CA VAL A 177 -16.26 2.08 3.35
C VAL A 177 -15.28 1.10 2.70
N ARG A 178 -15.40 -0.18 3.05
CA ARG A 178 -14.58 -1.25 2.51
C ARG A 178 -15.34 -2.03 1.47
N GLU A 179 -14.64 -2.50 0.46
CA GLU A 179 -15.20 -3.45 -0.51
C GLU A 179 -15.62 -4.74 0.21
N LYS A 180 -16.69 -5.35 -0.27
CA LYS A 180 -17.11 -6.67 0.21
C LYS A 180 -16.03 -7.70 -0.14
N GLY A 181 -15.63 -8.51 0.82
CA GLY A 181 -14.61 -9.53 0.61
C GLY A 181 -14.00 -10.01 1.92
N VAL A 182 -12.93 -10.78 1.79
CA VAL A 182 -12.24 -11.40 2.93
C VAL A 182 -11.02 -10.60 3.40
N LYS A 183 -10.60 -9.58 2.62
CA LYS A 183 -9.37 -8.81 2.84
C LYS A 183 -9.67 -7.43 3.38
N ALA A 184 -8.85 -6.98 4.35
CA ALA A 184 -8.90 -5.62 4.84
C ALA A 184 -7.49 -5.04 5.00
N TRP A 185 -7.39 -3.71 4.90
CA TRP A 185 -6.17 -2.97 5.11
C TRP A 185 -6.33 -2.04 6.31
N VAL A 186 -5.36 -2.08 7.22
CA VAL A 186 -5.33 -1.23 8.41
C VAL A 186 -4.04 -0.43 8.41
N SER A 187 -4.15 0.88 8.19
CA SER A 187 -2.99 1.76 8.34
C SER A 187 -2.64 1.87 9.81
N ILE A 188 -1.44 1.45 10.22
CA ILE A 188 -0.97 1.54 11.61
C ILE A 188 -0.08 2.75 11.84
N MET A 189 0.53 3.27 10.77
CA MET A 189 1.40 4.43 10.81
C MET A 189 1.46 5.13 9.45
N TYR A 190 1.96 6.36 9.44
CA TYR A 190 2.15 7.18 8.25
C TYR A 190 3.55 7.79 8.22
N GLY A 191 4.08 8.07 7.02
CA GLY A 191 5.36 8.71 6.80
C GLY A 191 6.56 7.78 6.98
N CYS A 192 7.78 8.30 6.73
CA CYS A 192 9.01 7.52 6.82
C CYS A 192 10.22 8.42 7.12
N ASN A 193 11.06 8.00 8.08
CA ASN A 193 12.27 8.72 8.47
C ASN A 193 13.56 8.19 7.81
N ASN A 194 13.47 7.21 6.92
CA ASN A 194 14.65 6.59 6.32
C ASN A 194 15.33 7.48 5.27
N PHE A 195 14.57 8.33 4.55
CA PHE A 195 15.10 9.23 3.52
C PHE A 195 16.02 8.51 2.53
N CYS A 196 15.63 7.31 2.09
CA CYS A 196 16.33 6.61 1.00
C CYS A 196 16.47 7.57 -0.18
N SER A 197 17.66 7.64 -0.80
CA SER A 197 18.01 8.68 -1.76
C SER A 197 17.14 8.70 -3.03
N TYR A 198 16.45 7.60 -3.34
CA TYR A 198 15.54 7.43 -4.48
C TYR A 198 14.06 7.63 -4.13
N CYS A 199 13.73 7.78 -2.84
CA CYS A 199 12.34 7.67 -2.37
C CYS A 199 11.70 9.03 -2.14
N ILE A 200 10.52 9.25 -2.76
CA ILE A 200 9.74 10.48 -2.61
C ILE A 200 8.84 10.48 -1.36
N VAL A 201 8.64 9.32 -0.71
CA VAL A 201 7.68 9.14 0.39
C VAL A 201 7.86 10.15 1.53
N PRO A 202 9.07 10.41 2.08
CA PRO A 202 9.23 11.38 3.16
C PRO A 202 8.79 12.80 2.80
N TYR A 203 8.81 13.14 1.52
CA TYR A 203 8.45 14.47 1.01
C TYR A 203 6.95 14.64 0.76
N VAL A 204 6.24 13.53 0.54
CA VAL A 204 4.79 13.58 0.22
C VAL A 204 3.91 13.04 1.36
N ARG A 205 4.47 12.21 2.26
CA ARG A 205 3.76 11.68 3.44
C ARG A 205 4.34 12.14 4.78
N GLY A 206 5.44 12.90 4.75
CA GLY A 206 6.08 13.47 5.93
C GLY A 206 6.82 12.45 6.78
N ARG A 207 7.10 12.83 8.03
CA ARG A 207 7.80 12.03 9.03
C ARG A 207 6.94 10.88 9.54
N GLU A 208 7.61 9.87 10.15
CA GLU A 208 6.94 8.75 10.81
C GLU A 208 6.00 9.21 11.91
N ARG A 209 4.80 8.64 11.93
CA ARG A 209 3.75 8.88 12.90
C ARG A 209 2.97 7.60 13.12
N SER A 210 3.01 7.07 14.32
CA SER A 210 2.28 5.87 14.73
C SER A 210 0.88 6.21 15.24
N ARG A 211 -0.10 5.43 14.81
CA ARG A 211 -1.45 5.50 15.38
C ARG A 211 -1.46 4.96 16.81
N ASP A 212 -2.43 5.35 17.58
CA ASP A 212 -2.65 4.83 18.92
C ASP A 212 -2.88 3.30 18.87
N PRO A 213 -2.17 2.50 19.70
CA PRO A 213 -2.33 1.05 19.71
C PRO A 213 -3.75 0.60 19.97
N GLN A 214 -4.49 1.27 20.88
CA GLN A 214 -5.85 0.89 21.21
C GLN A 214 -6.81 1.14 20.04
N CYS A 215 -6.60 2.22 19.28
CA CYS A 215 -7.38 2.50 18.07
C CYS A 215 -7.13 1.44 17.00
N VAL A 216 -5.88 1.00 16.80
CA VAL A 216 -5.54 -0.06 15.85
C VAL A 216 -6.15 -1.39 16.29
N LEU A 217 -6.01 -1.76 17.57
CA LEU A 217 -6.57 -3.01 18.11
C LEU A 217 -8.09 -3.03 18.00
N GLN A 218 -8.76 -1.90 18.26
CA GLN A 218 -10.21 -1.80 18.13
C GLN A 218 -10.65 -1.99 16.68
N GLU A 219 -9.96 -1.35 15.72
CA GLU A 219 -10.23 -1.51 14.29
C GLU A 219 -10.07 -2.98 13.85
N VAL A 220 -9.01 -3.67 14.30
CA VAL A 220 -8.82 -5.09 13.99
C VAL A 220 -9.92 -5.97 14.62
N ARG A 221 -10.34 -5.71 15.86
CA ARG A 221 -11.48 -6.44 16.49
C ARG A 221 -12.76 -6.30 15.67
N GLU A 222 -13.06 -5.08 15.22
CA GLU A 222 -14.24 -4.80 14.40
C GLU A 222 -14.18 -5.54 13.05
N LEU A 223 -13.02 -5.59 12.42
CA LEU A 223 -12.81 -6.32 11.18
C LEU A 223 -13.00 -7.82 11.35
N VAL A 224 -12.40 -8.40 12.39
CA VAL A 224 -12.57 -9.82 12.70
C VAL A 224 -14.03 -10.15 12.98
N ALA A 225 -14.71 -9.32 13.77
CA ALA A 225 -16.15 -9.47 14.07
C ALA A 225 -17.02 -9.33 12.82
N ALA A 226 -16.62 -8.49 11.85
CA ALA A 226 -17.29 -8.34 10.56
C ALA A 226 -16.98 -9.47 9.56
N GLY A 227 -16.12 -10.43 9.93
CA GLY A 227 -15.83 -11.62 9.12
C GLY A 227 -14.64 -11.48 8.16
N TYR A 228 -13.83 -10.42 8.25
CA TYR A 228 -12.60 -10.33 7.48
C TYR A 228 -11.58 -11.39 7.96
N LYS A 229 -10.89 -12.02 7.00
CA LYS A 229 -10.02 -13.19 7.23
C LYS A 229 -8.54 -12.94 6.91
N ASP A 230 -8.22 -11.93 6.11
CA ASP A 230 -6.86 -11.56 5.72
C ASP A 230 -6.69 -10.06 5.93
N ILE A 231 -6.07 -9.69 7.05
CA ILE A 231 -5.91 -8.29 7.47
C ILE A 231 -4.45 -7.91 7.31
N THR A 232 -4.19 -6.91 6.46
CA THR A 232 -2.83 -6.42 6.20
C THR A 232 -2.60 -5.09 6.93
N LEU A 233 -1.60 -5.06 7.81
CA LEU A 233 -1.14 -3.85 8.47
C LEU A 233 -0.26 -3.03 7.51
N LEU A 234 -0.58 -1.76 7.36
CA LEU A 234 0.07 -0.86 6.41
C LEU A 234 0.81 0.29 7.11
N GLY A 235 1.93 0.64 6.52
CA GLY A 235 2.75 1.80 6.84
C GLY A 235 3.77 2.03 5.74
N GLN A 236 4.66 3.01 5.91
CA GLN A 236 5.78 3.22 4.99
C GLN A 236 7.07 2.58 5.52
N ASN A 237 7.10 2.21 6.80
CA ASN A 237 8.10 1.38 7.47
C ASN A 237 7.47 0.80 8.74
N VAL A 238 6.67 -0.27 8.61
CA VAL A 238 5.89 -0.82 9.73
C VAL A 238 6.74 -1.27 10.90
N ASN A 239 8.00 -1.68 10.65
CA ASN A 239 8.92 -2.13 11.70
C ASN A 239 9.33 -1.02 12.67
N SER A 240 9.18 0.26 12.28
CA SER A 240 9.45 1.41 13.15
C SER A 240 8.21 1.88 13.92
N TYR A 241 7.08 1.18 13.82
CA TYR A 241 5.89 1.51 14.60
C TYR A 241 6.20 1.57 16.09
N GLY A 242 5.74 2.61 16.74
CA GLY A 242 5.93 2.84 18.17
C GLY A 242 7.13 3.69 18.52
N ASN A 243 8.12 3.89 17.62
CA ASN A 243 9.32 4.68 17.91
C ASN A 243 9.03 6.16 18.21
N ASP A 244 7.87 6.66 17.85
CA ASP A 244 7.41 8.03 18.06
C ASP A 244 6.31 8.13 19.15
N LEU A 245 5.93 7.02 19.75
CA LEU A 245 4.99 7.00 20.88
C LEU A 245 5.74 7.28 22.20
N ASP A 246 5.08 7.96 23.14
CA ASP A 246 5.60 8.16 24.50
C ASP A 246 5.37 6.91 25.38
N LEU A 247 5.42 5.74 24.79
CA LEU A 247 5.21 4.43 25.38
C LEU A 247 6.35 3.49 24.96
N ASP A 248 6.77 2.60 25.85
CA ASP A 248 7.64 1.47 25.50
C ASP A 248 6.78 0.36 24.87
N TYR A 249 6.33 0.62 23.62
CA TYR A 249 5.43 -0.24 22.87
C TYR A 249 5.77 -0.14 21.38
N HIS A 250 6.15 -1.25 20.80
CA HIS A 250 6.68 -1.35 19.45
C HIS A 250 5.89 -2.30 18.57
N PHE A 251 6.29 -2.44 17.32
CA PHE A 251 5.60 -3.27 16.34
C PHE A 251 5.43 -4.74 16.78
N PRO A 252 6.44 -5.40 17.39
CA PRO A 252 6.25 -6.76 17.92
C PRO A 252 5.14 -6.84 18.98
N ASP A 253 5.05 -5.85 19.89
CA ASP A 253 4.02 -5.81 20.94
C ASP A 253 2.63 -5.69 20.32
N LEU A 254 2.48 -4.86 19.29
CA LEU A 254 1.23 -4.74 18.54
C LEU A 254 0.82 -6.07 17.90
N LEU A 255 1.75 -6.82 17.32
CA LEU A 255 1.48 -8.13 16.74
C LEU A 255 1.03 -9.14 17.81
N GLU A 256 1.68 -9.16 18.99
CA GLU A 256 1.28 -10.02 20.09
C GLU A 256 -0.11 -9.68 20.63
N ASP A 257 -0.46 -8.39 20.70
CA ASP A 257 -1.79 -7.99 21.17
C ASP A 257 -2.89 -8.26 20.13
N ILE A 258 -2.59 -8.11 18.84
CA ILE A 258 -3.51 -8.52 17.78
C ILE A 258 -3.72 -10.05 17.82
N ASP A 259 -2.67 -10.83 18.01
CA ASP A 259 -2.77 -12.31 18.06
C ASP A 259 -3.70 -12.83 19.18
N LYS A 260 -3.92 -12.03 20.22
CA LYS A 260 -4.85 -12.35 21.33
C LYS A 260 -6.33 -12.15 20.97
N ILE A 261 -6.64 -11.52 19.85
CA ILE A 261 -8.03 -11.29 19.43
C ILE A 261 -8.61 -12.63 18.95
N PRO A 262 -9.72 -13.10 19.51
CA PRO A 262 -10.28 -14.39 19.13
C PRO A 262 -10.90 -14.34 17.73
N GLY A 263 -10.69 -15.41 16.95
CA GLY A 263 -11.24 -15.54 15.60
C GLY A 263 -10.37 -16.42 14.71
N GLU A 264 -10.81 -16.61 13.47
CA GLU A 264 -10.04 -17.32 12.45
C GLU A 264 -9.66 -16.33 11.32
N TYR A 265 -8.45 -15.80 11.37
CA TYR A 265 -7.94 -14.81 10.44
C TYR A 265 -6.41 -14.86 10.34
N LEU A 266 -5.85 -14.18 9.34
CA LEU A 266 -4.42 -13.97 9.16
C LEU A 266 -4.09 -12.48 9.26
N ILE A 267 -2.99 -12.18 9.94
CA ILE A 267 -2.37 -10.86 9.97
C ILE A 267 -1.15 -10.88 9.06
N ARG A 268 -1.11 -9.93 8.14
CA ARG A 268 0.04 -9.64 7.29
C ARG A 268 0.52 -8.23 7.52
N PHE A 269 1.73 -7.95 7.11
CA PHE A 269 2.24 -6.58 7.04
C PHE A 269 3.15 -6.40 5.85
N MET A 270 3.24 -5.17 5.38
CA MET A 270 4.04 -4.78 4.23
C MET A 270 4.91 -3.56 4.56
N SER A 271 5.89 -3.26 3.69
CA SER A 271 6.76 -2.08 3.82
C SER A 271 7.69 -2.12 5.03
N SER A 272 8.32 -3.28 5.25
CA SER A 272 9.41 -3.43 6.23
C SER A 272 10.72 -2.80 5.72
N HIS A 273 11.62 -2.48 6.65
CA HIS A 273 12.95 -2.02 6.32
C HIS A 273 13.99 -2.86 7.10
N PRO A 274 15.04 -3.41 6.45
CA PRO A 274 16.03 -4.28 7.11
C PRO A 274 16.67 -3.67 8.36
N LYS A 275 16.95 -2.37 8.35
CA LYS A 275 17.50 -1.66 9.52
C LYS A 275 16.68 -1.87 10.81
N ASP A 276 15.37 -2.01 10.68
CA ASP A 276 14.42 -2.09 11.78
C ASP A 276 13.84 -3.52 11.95
N ALA A 277 14.33 -4.50 11.15
CA ALA A 277 14.00 -5.90 11.29
C ALA A 277 14.87 -6.54 12.40
N THR A 278 14.24 -6.85 13.54
CA THR A 278 14.96 -7.38 14.72
C THR A 278 14.68 -8.86 14.92
N ASN A 279 15.60 -9.56 15.60
CA ASN A 279 15.37 -10.96 16.00
C ASN A 279 14.11 -11.09 16.84
N HIS A 280 13.82 -10.13 17.72
CA HIS A 280 12.60 -10.10 18.52
C HIS A 280 11.32 -10.09 17.65
N LEU A 281 11.30 -9.32 16.55
CA LEU A 281 10.19 -9.35 15.60
C LEU A 281 10.01 -10.76 15.01
N PHE A 282 11.10 -11.42 14.64
CA PHE A 282 11.02 -12.77 14.04
C PHE A 282 10.57 -13.81 15.06
N ASP A 283 11.00 -13.70 16.33
CA ASP A 283 10.54 -14.56 17.41
C ASP A 283 9.03 -14.40 17.68
N VAL A 284 8.53 -13.17 17.67
CA VAL A 284 7.11 -12.87 17.81
C VAL A 284 6.31 -13.42 16.61
N MET A 285 6.80 -13.22 15.39
CA MET A 285 6.17 -13.81 14.19
C MET A 285 6.11 -15.34 14.27
N ALA A 286 7.17 -15.97 14.77
CA ALA A 286 7.22 -17.43 14.92
C ALA A 286 6.19 -17.93 15.96
N LYS A 287 6.02 -17.20 17.05
CA LYS A 287 5.15 -17.54 18.19
C LYS A 287 3.68 -17.30 17.89
N CYS A 288 3.34 -16.19 17.25
CA CYS A 288 1.95 -15.77 17.02
C CYS A 288 1.26 -16.66 15.98
N SER A 289 0.05 -17.11 16.30
CA SER A 289 -0.71 -18.05 15.48
C SER A 289 -1.44 -17.39 14.29
N HIS A 290 -1.85 -16.13 14.44
CA HIS A 290 -2.54 -15.38 13.40
C HIS A 290 -1.57 -14.60 12.49
N VAL A 291 -0.31 -14.40 12.93
CA VAL A 291 0.69 -13.70 12.10
C VAL A 291 1.22 -14.65 11.04
N ALA A 292 0.94 -14.31 9.78
CA ALA A 292 1.35 -15.11 8.63
C ALA A 292 2.87 -15.28 8.55
N LYS A 293 3.33 -16.49 8.26
CA LYS A 293 4.77 -16.80 8.06
C LYS A 293 5.22 -16.33 6.67
N GLN A 294 5.04 -15.04 6.45
CA GLN A 294 5.44 -14.30 5.26
C GLN A 294 6.19 -13.04 5.69
N LEU A 295 7.38 -12.84 5.16
CA LEU A 295 8.17 -11.64 5.41
C LEU A 295 8.48 -10.94 4.09
N HIS A 296 7.96 -9.72 3.93
CA HIS A 296 8.37 -8.82 2.86
C HIS A 296 9.43 -7.87 3.40
N LEU A 297 10.70 -8.08 3.01
CA LEU A 297 11.84 -7.33 3.52
C LEU A 297 12.68 -6.76 2.36
N PRO A 298 12.36 -5.53 1.88
CA PRO A 298 13.02 -4.90 0.74
C PRO A 298 14.51 -4.66 0.95
N PHE A 299 15.39 -5.42 0.28
CA PHE A 299 16.85 -5.22 0.36
C PHE A 299 17.40 -4.22 -0.66
N GLN A 300 16.70 -4.00 -1.78
CA GLN A 300 16.95 -3.04 -2.84
C GLN A 300 18.21 -3.28 -3.68
N SER A 301 19.37 -3.56 -3.09
CA SER A 301 20.63 -3.89 -3.75
C SER A 301 21.46 -4.87 -2.93
N GLY A 302 22.20 -5.74 -3.58
CA GLY A 302 23.12 -6.69 -2.95
C GLY A 302 24.54 -6.17 -2.77
N ASN A 303 24.82 -4.91 -3.13
CA ASN A 303 26.15 -4.29 -3.04
C ASN A 303 26.20 -3.17 -2.02
N ASP A 304 27.17 -3.21 -1.11
CA ASP A 304 27.28 -2.28 0.03
C ASP A 304 27.53 -0.82 -0.38
N ARG A 305 28.26 -0.57 -1.48
CA ARG A 305 28.47 0.81 -1.99
C ARG A 305 27.14 1.36 -2.51
N VAL A 306 26.41 0.58 -3.27
CA VAL A 306 25.08 0.98 -3.80
C VAL A 306 24.09 1.20 -2.65
N LEU A 307 24.05 0.32 -1.65
CA LEU A 307 23.22 0.49 -0.45
C LEU A 307 23.55 1.79 0.28
N LYS A 308 24.84 2.13 0.41
CA LYS A 308 25.28 3.40 1.03
C LYS A 308 24.80 4.61 0.23
N GLU A 309 24.92 4.59 -1.10
CA GLU A 309 24.43 5.66 -1.98
C GLU A 309 22.89 5.77 -1.96
N MET A 310 22.20 4.65 -1.80
CA MET A 310 20.76 4.59 -1.56
C MET A 310 20.33 5.12 -0.19
N ASN A 311 21.30 5.48 0.70
CA ASN A 311 21.08 5.82 2.11
C ASN A 311 20.42 4.69 2.91
N ARG A 312 20.74 3.42 2.54
CA ARG A 312 20.33 2.24 3.30
C ARG A 312 21.37 1.98 4.40
N ARG A 313 20.93 1.84 5.65
CA ARG A 313 21.83 1.82 6.82
C ARG A 313 22.09 0.39 7.30
N TYR A 314 22.34 -0.51 6.38
CA TYR A 314 22.75 -1.90 6.61
C TYR A 314 23.65 -2.35 5.45
N THR A 315 24.32 -3.49 5.64
CA THR A 315 25.17 -4.15 4.66
C THR A 315 24.51 -5.42 4.14
N ARG A 316 25.03 -5.95 3.02
CA ARG A 316 24.66 -7.26 2.49
C ARG A 316 24.75 -8.35 3.55
N GLU A 317 25.88 -8.42 4.29
CA GLU A 317 26.08 -9.46 5.31
C GLU A 317 25.05 -9.33 6.44
N LYS A 318 24.79 -8.12 6.91
CA LYS A 318 23.77 -7.89 7.95
C LYS A 318 22.39 -8.37 7.50
N TYR A 319 22.02 -8.09 6.26
CA TYR A 319 20.77 -8.59 5.68
C TYR A 319 20.73 -10.13 5.66
N LEU A 320 21.81 -10.78 5.21
CA LEU A 320 21.91 -12.23 5.19
C LEU A 320 21.82 -12.86 6.59
N GLU A 321 22.43 -12.25 7.61
CA GLU A 321 22.31 -12.67 9.02
C GLU A 321 20.82 -12.65 9.46
N GLU A 322 20.11 -11.57 9.18
CA GLU A 322 18.68 -11.43 9.51
C GLU A 322 17.83 -12.49 8.81
N ILE A 323 18.07 -12.74 7.53
CA ILE A 323 17.35 -13.78 6.79
C ILE A 323 17.65 -15.19 7.32
N ARG A 324 18.93 -15.49 7.63
CA ARG A 324 19.31 -16.80 8.21
C ARG A 324 18.61 -17.01 9.55
N TYR A 325 18.57 -15.98 10.40
CA TYR A 325 17.88 -16.04 11.68
C TYR A 325 16.37 -16.24 11.49
N ALA A 326 15.73 -15.41 10.66
CA ALA A 326 14.29 -15.53 10.38
C ALA A 326 13.91 -16.95 9.88
N LYS A 327 14.69 -17.52 8.95
CA LYS A 327 14.48 -18.89 8.45
C LYS A 327 14.71 -19.94 9.53
N SER A 328 15.61 -19.71 10.49
CA SER A 328 15.90 -20.67 11.57
C SER A 328 14.75 -20.78 12.57
N VAL A 329 14.07 -19.67 12.90
CA VAL A 329 12.94 -19.62 13.84
C VAL A 329 11.60 -19.89 13.18
N MET A 330 11.50 -19.70 11.86
CA MET A 330 10.28 -19.95 11.06
C MET A 330 10.55 -20.87 9.87
N PRO A 331 10.61 -22.21 10.09
CA PRO A 331 10.74 -23.15 8.99
C PRO A 331 9.59 -23.00 7.99
N GLY A 332 9.93 -22.85 6.70
CA GLY A 332 8.94 -22.64 5.64
C GLY A 332 8.51 -21.18 5.44
N LEU A 333 9.19 -20.23 6.10
CA LEU A 333 8.99 -18.80 5.89
C LEU A 333 9.00 -18.44 4.41
N VAL A 334 7.97 -17.73 3.96
CA VAL A 334 7.89 -17.15 2.61
C VAL A 334 8.56 -15.78 2.62
N LEU A 335 9.57 -15.64 1.78
CA LEU A 335 10.34 -14.40 1.65
C LEU A 335 10.05 -13.68 0.35
N THR A 336 9.71 -12.40 0.45
CA THR A 336 9.57 -11.50 -0.70
C THR A 336 10.37 -10.23 -0.47
N SER A 337 10.75 -9.54 -1.55
CA SER A 337 11.55 -8.32 -1.45
C SER A 337 11.33 -7.41 -2.64
N ASP A 338 11.77 -6.14 -2.51
CA ASP A 338 11.92 -5.20 -3.62
C ASP A 338 13.38 -5.08 -4.02
N VAL A 339 13.63 -4.95 -5.32
CA VAL A 339 14.96 -4.80 -5.91
C VAL A 339 14.95 -3.70 -6.96
N ILE A 340 15.93 -2.82 -6.90
CA ILE A 340 16.18 -1.77 -7.89
C ILE A 340 17.50 -2.06 -8.58
N ILE A 341 17.49 -2.31 -9.89
CA ILE A 341 18.65 -2.45 -10.74
C ILE A 341 18.91 -1.15 -11.50
N GLY A 342 20.18 -0.83 -11.74
CA GLY A 342 20.57 0.37 -12.50
C GLY A 342 20.37 1.65 -11.70
N PHE A 343 20.61 1.60 -10.40
CA PHE A 343 20.70 2.80 -9.57
C PHE A 343 21.81 3.73 -10.13
N PRO A 344 21.69 5.07 -10.03
CA PRO A 344 22.69 5.98 -10.59
C PRO A 344 24.11 5.66 -10.15
N GLY A 345 25.00 5.47 -11.11
CA GLY A 345 26.41 5.09 -10.86
C GLY A 345 26.64 3.63 -10.49
N GLU A 346 25.63 2.76 -10.50
CA GLU A 346 25.79 1.31 -10.36
C GLU A 346 26.54 0.74 -11.57
N THR A 347 27.48 -0.15 -11.34
CA THR A 347 28.23 -0.89 -12.35
C THR A 347 27.62 -2.28 -12.58
N GLU A 348 27.97 -2.95 -13.69
CA GLU A 348 27.54 -4.33 -13.96
C GLU A 348 27.96 -5.30 -12.84
N ALA A 349 29.22 -5.18 -12.35
CA ALA A 349 29.70 -6.04 -11.27
C ALA A 349 28.85 -5.89 -10.00
N GLU A 350 28.47 -4.68 -9.64
CA GLU A 350 27.62 -4.41 -8.48
C GLU A 350 26.18 -4.87 -8.67
N ALA A 351 25.64 -4.78 -9.89
CA ALA A 351 24.36 -5.39 -10.23
C ALA A 351 24.41 -6.93 -10.13
N MET A 352 25.54 -7.57 -10.51
CA MET A 352 25.74 -9.00 -10.32
C MET A 352 25.87 -9.42 -8.86
N ASP A 353 26.36 -8.54 -7.96
CA ASP A 353 26.29 -8.79 -6.50
C ASP A 353 24.83 -8.90 -6.04
N THR A 354 23.93 -8.09 -6.61
CA THR A 354 22.50 -8.19 -6.36
C THR A 354 21.90 -9.51 -6.85
N VAL A 355 22.28 -9.95 -8.07
CA VAL A 355 21.87 -11.23 -8.62
C VAL A 355 22.33 -12.40 -7.75
N SER A 356 23.60 -12.36 -7.30
CA SER A 356 24.17 -13.41 -6.43
C SER A 356 23.51 -13.49 -5.06
N LEU A 357 23.05 -12.34 -4.50
CA LEU A 357 22.27 -12.34 -3.26
C LEU A 357 20.91 -13.01 -3.46
N VAL A 358 20.25 -12.75 -4.58
CA VAL A 358 18.95 -13.38 -4.92
C VAL A 358 19.11 -14.90 -5.06
N GLU A 359 20.19 -15.36 -5.66
CA GLU A 359 20.51 -16.79 -5.77
C GLU A 359 20.77 -17.41 -4.38
N GLU A 360 21.58 -16.75 -3.54
CA GLU A 360 21.93 -17.23 -2.19
C GLU A 360 20.70 -17.32 -1.27
N VAL A 361 19.85 -16.30 -1.25
CA VAL A 361 18.67 -16.25 -0.38
C VAL A 361 17.56 -17.17 -0.86
N GLY A 362 17.33 -17.26 -2.18
CA GLY A 362 16.22 -18.03 -2.77
C GLY A 362 14.85 -17.45 -2.39
N PHE A 363 14.56 -16.24 -2.88
CA PHE A 363 13.27 -15.57 -2.61
C PHE A 363 12.11 -16.28 -3.31
N ASP A 364 10.95 -16.28 -2.67
CA ASP A 364 9.71 -16.78 -3.25
C ASP A 364 9.20 -15.89 -4.38
N ALA A 365 9.27 -14.56 -4.18
CA ALA A 365 8.96 -13.57 -5.20
C ALA A 365 9.74 -12.29 -4.97
N LEU A 366 10.04 -11.58 -6.06
CA LEU A 366 10.63 -10.24 -6.03
C LEU A 366 9.75 -9.26 -6.79
N PHE A 367 9.62 -8.04 -6.26
CA PHE A 367 9.17 -6.88 -7.02
C PHE A 367 10.42 -6.17 -7.55
N THR A 368 10.63 -6.29 -8.85
CA THR A 368 11.87 -5.87 -9.51
C THR A 368 11.64 -4.64 -10.37
N PHE A 369 12.54 -3.68 -10.27
CA PHE A 369 12.45 -2.41 -10.96
C PHE A 369 13.80 -2.02 -11.57
N ILE A 370 13.78 -1.46 -12.77
CA ILE A 370 14.90 -0.64 -13.25
C ILE A 370 14.70 0.76 -12.66
N TYR A 371 15.76 1.32 -12.09
CA TYR A 371 15.69 2.66 -11.51
C TYR A 371 15.03 3.67 -12.45
N SER A 372 14.10 4.43 -11.91
CA SER A 372 13.42 5.54 -12.59
C SER A 372 13.50 6.78 -11.69
N PRO A 373 14.09 7.89 -12.18
CA PRO A 373 14.29 9.09 -11.39
C PRO A 373 12.97 9.70 -10.94
N ARG A 374 12.92 10.12 -9.67
CA ARG A 374 11.79 10.85 -9.10
C ARG A 374 12.21 12.29 -8.83
N PRO A 375 11.61 13.28 -9.49
CA PRO A 375 11.90 14.69 -9.23
C PRO A 375 11.79 15.00 -7.74
N GLY A 376 12.73 15.79 -7.21
CA GLY A 376 12.79 16.12 -5.79
C GLY A 376 13.55 15.13 -4.90
N THR A 377 13.97 13.97 -5.41
CA THR A 377 14.83 13.02 -4.69
C THR A 377 16.30 13.26 -4.98
N LYS A 378 17.18 12.90 -4.02
CA LYS A 378 18.64 13.03 -4.18
C LYS A 378 19.14 12.21 -5.37
N ALA A 379 18.67 10.99 -5.53
CA ALA A 379 19.13 10.10 -6.62
C ALA A 379 18.78 10.63 -8.01
N ALA A 380 17.74 11.46 -8.16
CA ALA A 380 17.37 12.05 -9.45
C ALA A 380 18.41 13.05 -10.00
N THR A 381 19.32 13.53 -9.15
CA THR A 381 20.38 14.49 -9.51
C THR A 381 21.77 13.84 -9.58
N MET A 382 21.87 12.54 -9.31
CA MET A 382 23.14 11.81 -9.35
C MET A 382 23.54 11.49 -10.80
N PRO A 383 24.86 11.49 -11.10
CA PRO A 383 25.34 11.04 -12.41
C PRO A 383 24.97 9.58 -12.68
N ASP A 384 24.45 9.33 -13.86
CA ASP A 384 24.01 7.98 -14.28
C ASP A 384 24.61 7.61 -15.65
N PRO A 385 25.83 7.08 -15.66
CA PRO A 385 26.55 6.78 -16.88
C PRO A 385 26.03 5.54 -17.63
N ALA A 386 25.36 4.62 -16.94
CA ALA A 386 24.86 3.39 -17.54
C ALA A 386 23.65 3.65 -18.45
N THR A 387 23.70 3.11 -19.65
CA THR A 387 22.61 3.21 -20.61
C THR A 387 21.39 2.35 -20.19
N ARG A 388 20.23 2.69 -20.72
CA ARG A 388 19.01 1.87 -20.51
C ARG A 388 19.18 0.42 -20.98
N ALA A 389 19.93 0.21 -22.08
CA ALA A 389 20.18 -1.12 -22.64
C ALA A 389 21.09 -1.97 -21.74
N GLU A 390 22.10 -1.37 -21.09
CA GLU A 390 22.95 -2.06 -20.11
C GLU A 390 22.13 -2.46 -18.88
N LYS A 391 21.39 -1.53 -18.31
CA LYS A 391 20.49 -1.81 -17.18
C LYS A 391 19.46 -2.89 -17.48
N GLN A 392 18.93 -2.93 -18.71
CA GLN A 392 18.01 -3.99 -19.13
C GLN A 392 18.70 -5.36 -19.12
N LYS A 393 19.95 -5.48 -19.58
CA LYS A 393 20.69 -6.74 -19.54
C LYS A 393 20.89 -7.24 -18.11
N TRP A 394 21.23 -6.35 -17.18
CA TRP A 394 21.39 -6.70 -15.75
C TRP A 394 20.07 -7.14 -15.14
N PHE A 395 19.00 -6.44 -15.49
CA PHE A 395 17.64 -6.75 -15.05
C PHE A 395 17.16 -8.12 -15.57
N ASP A 396 17.48 -8.45 -16.83
CA ASP A 396 17.12 -9.74 -17.43
C ASP A 396 17.82 -10.90 -16.70
N LYS A 397 19.08 -10.71 -16.28
CA LYS A 397 19.83 -11.68 -15.46
C LYS A 397 19.18 -11.88 -14.08
N LEU A 398 18.75 -10.80 -13.43
CA LEU A 398 18.00 -10.89 -12.17
C LEU A 398 16.72 -11.71 -12.34
N LEU A 399 15.96 -11.45 -13.41
CA LEU A 399 14.72 -12.17 -13.68
C LEU A 399 14.95 -13.65 -13.97
N GLU A 400 16.01 -14.00 -14.69
CA GLU A 400 16.40 -15.40 -14.97
C GLU A 400 16.56 -16.18 -13.66
N VAL A 401 17.36 -15.66 -12.72
CA VAL A 401 17.61 -16.30 -11.41
C VAL A 401 16.34 -16.36 -10.57
N GLN A 402 15.58 -15.25 -10.48
CA GLN A 402 14.35 -15.23 -9.70
C GLN A 402 13.29 -16.19 -10.23
N ASN A 403 13.11 -16.28 -11.53
CA ASN A 403 12.15 -17.21 -12.14
C ASN A 403 12.52 -18.67 -11.84
N ALA A 404 13.83 -19.01 -11.87
CA ALA A 404 14.31 -20.33 -11.50
C ALA A 404 14.03 -20.63 -10.00
N ASN A 405 14.27 -19.68 -9.11
CA ASN A 405 13.98 -19.80 -7.69
C ASN A 405 12.47 -20.04 -7.45
N SER A 406 11.61 -19.21 -8.02
CA SER A 406 10.16 -19.31 -7.86
C SER A 406 9.64 -20.67 -8.38
N ALA A 407 10.07 -21.10 -9.56
CA ALA A 407 9.68 -22.40 -10.13
C ALA A 407 10.09 -23.56 -9.23
N LYS A 408 11.32 -23.56 -8.72
CA LYS A 408 11.83 -24.57 -7.79
C LYS A 408 11.04 -24.62 -6.48
N LEU A 409 10.75 -23.46 -5.89
CA LEU A 409 10.02 -23.36 -4.63
C LEU A 409 8.56 -23.80 -4.82
N HIS A 410 7.91 -23.44 -5.92
CA HIS A 410 6.55 -23.88 -6.21
C HIS A 410 6.48 -25.38 -6.49
N ALA A 411 7.41 -25.95 -7.26
CA ALA A 411 7.45 -27.38 -7.54
C ALA A 411 7.56 -28.22 -6.26
N ALA A 412 8.19 -27.69 -5.20
CA ALA A 412 8.30 -28.36 -3.92
C ALA A 412 6.96 -28.52 -3.16
N TYR A 413 5.90 -27.87 -3.60
CA TYR A 413 4.54 -28.00 -3.04
C TYR A 413 3.74 -29.11 -3.71
N VAL A 414 4.08 -29.57 -4.90
CA VAL A 414 3.35 -30.61 -5.62
C VAL A 414 3.29 -31.88 -4.79
N GLY A 415 2.09 -32.44 -4.62
CA GLY A 415 1.79 -33.60 -3.81
C GLY A 415 1.55 -33.31 -2.32
N LYS A 416 1.79 -32.07 -1.83
CA LYS A 416 1.50 -31.67 -0.45
C LYS A 416 0.06 -31.19 -0.29
N THR A 417 -0.50 -31.37 0.90
CA THR A 417 -1.73 -30.71 1.32
C THR A 417 -1.36 -29.44 2.07
N VAL A 418 -1.99 -28.31 1.70
CA VAL A 418 -1.78 -27.00 2.31
C VAL A 418 -3.10 -26.35 2.65
N ARG A 419 -3.15 -25.65 3.78
CA ARG A 419 -4.29 -24.82 4.16
C ARG A 419 -4.26 -23.51 3.39
N VAL A 420 -5.39 -23.14 2.81
CA VAL A 420 -5.55 -21.89 2.01
C VAL A 420 -6.80 -21.14 2.43
N LEU A 421 -6.77 -19.81 2.29
CA LEU A 421 -7.97 -18.97 2.30
C LEU A 421 -8.44 -18.79 0.86
N VAL A 422 -9.67 -19.18 0.56
CA VAL A 422 -10.29 -18.89 -0.75
C VAL A 422 -10.71 -17.43 -0.75
N ASP A 423 -10.03 -16.62 -1.55
CA ASP A 423 -10.14 -15.16 -1.48
C ASP A 423 -10.88 -14.52 -2.67
N GLY A 424 -11.26 -15.32 -3.68
CA GLY A 424 -12.01 -14.83 -4.83
C GLY A 424 -12.15 -15.80 -5.98
N GLU A 425 -12.61 -15.29 -7.10
CA GLU A 425 -12.67 -16.01 -8.36
C GLU A 425 -11.33 -15.91 -9.11
N SER A 426 -11.05 -16.90 -9.96
CA SER A 426 -9.90 -16.96 -10.84
C SER A 426 -10.35 -16.79 -12.30
N ASP A 427 -9.46 -16.23 -13.13
CA ASP A 427 -9.66 -16.12 -14.58
C ASP A 427 -9.42 -17.46 -15.32
N ASP A 428 -9.03 -18.52 -14.61
CA ASP A 428 -8.74 -19.84 -15.17
C ASP A 428 -10.02 -20.70 -15.16
N GLU A 429 -10.55 -21.05 -16.31
CA GLU A 429 -11.78 -21.84 -16.45
C GLU A 429 -11.68 -23.23 -15.81
N ASN A 430 -10.49 -23.85 -15.77
CA ASN A 430 -10.26 -25.16 -15.16
C ASN A 430 -10.08 -25.07 -13.64
N PHE A 431 -9.72 -23.90 -13.13
CA PHE A 431 -9.50 -23.62 -11.72
C PHE A 431 -10.19 -22.29 -11.34
N PRO A 432 -11.54 -22.30 -11.23
CA PRO A 432 -12.35 -21.09 -11.16
C PRO A 432 -12.19 -20.28 -9.86
N LEU A 433 -11.50 -20.82 -8.86
CA LEU A 433 -11.28 -20.14 -7.59
C LEU A 433 -9.81 -19.75 -7.39
N ALA A 434 -9.61 -18.56 -6.86
CA ALA A 434 -8.33 -18.07 -6.35
C ALA A 434 -8.29 -18.23 -4.83
N SER A 435 -7.16 -18.66 -4.33
CA SER A 435 -6.91 -18.76 -2.89
C SER A 435 -5.46 -18.43 -2.56
N ARG A 436 -5.18 -18.27 -1.28
CA ARG A 436 -3.84 -17.96 -0.78
C ARG A 436 -3.44 -18.86 0.37
N THR A 437 -2.20 -19.37 0.29
CA THR A 437 -1.59 -20.01 1.45
C THR A 437 -1.33 -18.98 2.57
N GLU A 438 -1.01 -19.45 3.78
CA GLU A 438 -0.52 -18.58 4.87
C GLU A 438 0.62 -17.67 4.38
N GLY A 439 1.59 -18.20 3.63
CA GLY A 439 2.69 -17.43 3.02
C GLY A 439 2.29 -16.59 1.80
N ASN A 440 1.00 -16.42 1.51
CA ASN A 440 0.44 -15.60 0.41
C ASN A 440 0.77 -16.12 -1.01
N ARG A 441 1.13 -17.39 -1.18
CA ARG A 441 1.25 -17.98 -2.52
C ARG A 441 -0.13 -18.16 -3.14
N LEU A 442 -0.25 -17.78 -4.40
CA LEU A 442 -1.47 -18.00 -5.17
C LEU A 442 -1.69 -19.50 -5.38
N VAL A 443 -2.86 -19.99 -5.01
CA VAL A 443 -3.33 -21.33 -5.34
C VAL A 443 -4.63 -21.20 -6.12
N ARG A 444 -4.62 -21.65 -7.37
CA ARG A 444 -5.83 -21.79 -8.17
C ARG A 444 -6.42 -23.18 -7.93
N LEU A 445 -7.70 -23.24 -7.66
CA LEU A 445 -8.33 -24.50 -7.26
C LEU A 445 -9.69 -24.72 -7.92
N LYS A 446 -10.02 -25.99 -8.04
CA LYS A 446 -11.37 -26.42 -8.42
C LYS A 446 -12.31 -26.29 -7.24
N GLY A 447 -13.56 -25.94 -7.48
CA GLY A 447 -14.55 -25.84 -6.43
C GLY A 447 -15.69 -24.90 -6.78
N ASP A 448 -16.66 -24.83 -5.87
CA ASP A 448 -17.81 -23.95 -5.98
C ASP A 448 -17.55 -22.59 -5.31
N LYS A 449 -18.18 -21.53 -5.82
CA LYS A 449 -18.04 -20.17 -5.27
C LYS A 449 -18.44 -20.02 -3.81
N SER A 450 -19.23 -20.94 -3.27
CA SER A 450 -19.59 -20.97 -1.83
C SER A 450 -18.38 -21.15 -0.90
N LEU A 451 -17.24 -21.61 -1.43
CA LEU A 451 -16.00 -21.73 -0.68
C LEU A 451 -15.29 -20.38 -0.43
N ILE A 452 -15.67 -19.33 -1.16
CA ILE A 452 -15.05 -17.99 -0.98
C ILE A 452 -15.30 -17.51 0.45
N GLY A 453 -14.23 -17.10 1.12
CA GLY A 453 -14.23 -16.70 2.52
C GLY A 453 -13.94 -17.82 3.50
N SER A 454 -13.68 -19.03 3.02
CA SER A 454 -13.36 -20.18 3.87
C SER A 454 -11.88 -20.54 3.87
N PHE A 455 -11.38 -21.01 5.01
CA PHE A 455 -10.11 -21.72 5.09
C PHE A 455 -10.37 -23.19 4.81
N ILE A 456 -9.68 -23.74 3.82
CA ILE A 456 -9.81 -25.16 3.42
C ILE A 456 -8.43 -25.79 3.21
N ASP A 457 -8.39 -27.11 3.29
CA ASP A 457 -7.21 -27.89 2.92
C ASP A 457 -7.26 -28.26 1.44
N VAL A 458 -6.16 -28.04 0.73
CA VAL A 458 -6.02 -28.25 -0.71
C VAL A 458 -4.82 -29.11 -1.00
N LYS A 459 -5.00 -30.20 -1.76
CA LYS A 459 -3.90 -30.99 -2.30
C LYS A 459 -3.37 -30.33 -3.56
N ILE A 460 -2.10 -29.94 -3.55
CA ILE A 460 -1.44 -29.35 -4.70
C ILE A 460 -1.13 -30.44 -5.73
N THR A 461 -1.65 -30.29 -6.93
CA THR A 461 -1.53 -31.25 -8.03
C THR A 461 -0.51 -30.81 -9.09
N ASP A 462 -0.32 -29.47 -9.24
CA ASP A 462 0.61 -28.91 -10.23
C ASP A 462 1.11 -27.53 -9.78
N SER A 463 2.13 -27.00 -10.47
CA SER A 463 2.69 -25.68 -10.22
C SER A 463 3.34 -25.08 -11.45
N ASN A 464 3.38 -23.76 -11.52
CA ASN A 464 4.25 -23.00 -12.43
C ASN A 464 5.01 -21.90 -11.66
N THR A 465 5.74 -21.04 -12.35
CA THR A 465 6.50 -19.94 -11.74
C THR A 465 5.63 -18.99 -10.90
N TRP A 466 4.33 -18.87 -11.20
CA TRP A 466 3.44 -17.83 -10.67
C TRP A 466 2.36 -18.34 -9.71
N ALA A 467 1.98 -19.60 -9.84
CA ALA A 467 0.86 -20.17 -9.11
C ALA A 467 1.04 -21.66 -8.82
N LEU A 468 0.37 -22.12 -7.79
CA LEU A 468 0.09 -23.52 -7.48
C LEU A 468 -1.31 -23.86 -7.99
N TYR A 469 -1.56 -25.13 -8.28
CA TYR A 469 -2.85 -25.64 -8.71
C TYR A 469 -3.24 -26.80 -7.81
N GLY A 470 -4.51 -26.89 -7.43
CA GLY A 470 -4.92 -27.94 -6.50
C GLY A 470 -6.41 -28.23 -6.48
N GLU A 471 -6.76 -29.22 -5.67
CA GLU A 471 -8.14 -29.67 -5.46
C GLU A 471 -8.41 -29.73 -3.93
N PRO A 472 -9.61 -29.33 -3.47
CA PRO A 472 -10.01 -29.50 -2.07
C PRO A 472 -9.90 -30.96 -1.64
N VAL A 473 -9.49 -31.19 -0.37
CA VAL A 473 -9.34 -32.53 0.22
C VAL A 473 -10.59 -32.88 1.02
#